data_998eebe38bb3070f878d6ac34c7677ce
#
_entry.id   998eebe38bb3070f878d6ac34c7677ce
#
_cell.length_a   1.000
_cell.length_b   1.000
_cell.length_c   1.000
_cell.angle_alpha   90.00
_cell.angle_beta   90.00
_cell.angle_gamma   90.00
#
_symmetry.space_group_name_H-M   'P 1'
#
loop_
_entity.id
_entity.type
_entity.pdbx_description
1 polymer ?
#
loop_
_entity_poly.entity_id
_entity_poly.type
_entity_poly.pdbx_seq_one_letter_code
_entity_poly.pdbx_strand_id
1 'polypeptide(L)'
;MSNSIYLVLDMENDLVHADGPNGKAAYGEQARARQIVANTRRGLDKARAAGLRVGFVRIGFSPDYRECPANSPIFANARKNGIFKLGTWGTQAHPDLGQQPNDFDIVKHRVSPFHGTHLEVILHTHGVRRIYCSGISTNAVVQAAVREGHDRDYEVVLLEDCCCALSAEEHESSIKLLQRFCKQTTSTDVIFE
;
A
#
# COMPACT_ATOMS: atom_id res chain seq x y z
N MET A 1 -9.49 -13.10 18.44
CA MET A 1 -9.30 -12.21 17.28
C MET A 1 -7.92 -12.48 16.73
N SER A 2 -7.76 -12.46 15.42
CA SER A 2 -6.46 -12.68 14.79
C SER A 2 -5.43 -11.62 15.26
N ASN A 3 -4.17 -12.03 15.45
CA ASN A 3 -3.03 -11.14 15.71
C ASN A 3 -2.36 -10.68 14.42
N SER A 4 -3.11 -10.66 13.33
CA SER A 4 -2.66 -10.28 12.00
C SER A 4 -3.46 -9.08 11.45
N ILE A 5 -2.87 -8.36 10.50
CA ILE A 5 -3.48 -7.27 9.74
C ILE A 5 -3.13 -7.40 8.26
N TYR A 6 -4.05 -7.01 7.38
CA TYR A 6 -3.74 -6.83 5.96
C TYR A 6 -3.69 -5.34 5.62
N LEU A 7 -2.53 -4.87 5.16
CA LEU A 7 -2.27 -3.48 4.76
C LEU A 7 -2.29 -3.34 3.25
N VAL A 8 -3.17 -2.48 2.74
CA VAL A 8 -3.22 -2.06 1.34
C VAL A 8 -2.51 -0.71 1.22
N LEU A 9 -1.40 -0.68 0.48
CA LEU A 9 -0.46 0.44 0.46
C LEU A 9 -0.64 1.26 -0.83
N ASP A 10 -1.01 2.54 -0.68
CA ASP A 10 -1.07 3.56 -1.73
C ASP A 10 -1.94 3.20 -2.95
N MET A 11 -2.94 2.34 -2.79
CA MET A 11 -3.88 2.00 -3.87
C MET A 11 -5.04 3.00 -3.94
N GLU A 12 -4.67 4.27 -4.08
CA GLU A 12 -5.56 5.43 -4.18
C GLU A 12 -5.77 5.87 -5.63
N ASN A 13 -6.81 6.68 -5.88
CA ASN A 13 -7.22 7.03 -7.22
C ASN A 13 -6.15 7.79 -8.01
N ASP A 14 -5.37 8.66 -7.38
CA ASP A 14 -4.27 9.37 -8.05
C ASP A 14 -3.23 8.42 -8.65
N LEU A 15 -3.06 7.22 -8.08
CA LEU A 15 -2.03 6.26 -8.50
C LEU A 15 -2.56 5.16 -9.41
N VAL A 16 -3.74 4.58 -9.13
CA VAL A 16 -4.18 3.35 -9.81
C VAL A 16 -5.47 3.50 -10.62
N HIS A 17 -6.31 4.51 -10.35
CA HIS A 17 -7.55 4.68 -11.09
C HIS A 17 -7.28 5.19 -12.51
N ALA A 18 -8.01 4.66 -13.49
CA ALA A 18 -7.82 4.99 -14.92
C ALA A 18 -7.94 6.50 -15.21
N ASP A 19 -8.73 7.25 -14.42
CA ASP A 19 -8.87 8.70 -14.52
C ASP A 19 -7.86 9.49 -13.69
N GLY A 20 -7.10 8.81 -12.81
CA GLY A 20 -6.06 9.41 -11.98
C GLY A 20 -4.83 9.81 -12.78
N PRO A 21 -4.08 10.83 -12.34
CA PRO A 21 -2.91 11.32 -13.07
C PRO A 21 -1.85 10.26 -13.35
N ASN A 22 -1.51 9.44 -12.34
CA ASN A 22 -0.55 8.34 -12.51
C ASN A 22 -1.22 7.08 -13.07
N GLY A 23 -2.54 6.92 -12.88
CA GLY A 23 -3.31 5.83 -13.47
C GLY A 23 -3.41 5.90 -15.00
N LYS A 24 -3.28 7.09 -15.60
CA LYS A 24 -3.16 7.32 -17.05
C LYS A 24 -1.76 7.08 -17.60
N ALA A 25 -0.77 6.91 -16.74
CA ALA A 25 0.64 6.76 -17.07
C ALA A 25 1.12 5.32 -16.79
N ALA A 26 2.42 5.10 -16.81
CA ALA A 26 3.05 3.78 -16.66
C ALA A 26 2.61 3.01 -15.40
N TYR A 27 2.37 3.69 -14.29
CA TYR A 27 1.82 3.02 -13.09
C TYR A 27 0.47 2.36 -13.37
N GLY A 28 -0.46 3.09 -13.96
CA GLY A 28 -1.78 2.54 -14.28
C GLY A 28 -1.75 1.45 -15.34
N GLU A 29 -0.83 1.53 -16.32
CA GLU A 29 -0.60 0.46 -17.30
C GLU A 29 -0.16 -0.81 -16.62
N GLN A 30 0.84 -0.76 -15.75
CA GLN A 30 1.31 -1.90 -14.98
C GLN A 30 0.26 -2.43 -14.00
N ALA A 31 -0.48 -1.54 -13.35
CA ALA A 31 -1.58 -1.91 -12.45
C ALA A 31 -2.66 -2.72 -13.17
N ARG A 32 -3.02 -2.32 -14.38
CA ARG A 32 -3.99 -3.04 -15.23
C ARG A 32 -3.42 -4.34 -15.76
N ALA A 33 -2.20 -4.33 -16.29
CA ALA A 33 -1.55 -5.52 -16.85
C ALA A 33 -1.41 -6.64 -15.81
N ARG A 34 -1.11 -6.30 -14.57
CA ARG A 34 -1.01 -7.24 -13.45
C ARG A 34 -2.32 -7.45 -12.70
N GLN A 35 -3.40 -6.73 -13.06
CA GLN A 35 -4.72 -6.80 -12.42
C GLN A 35 -4.67 -6.58 -10.90
N ILE A 36 -3.78 -5.69 -10.42
CA ILE A 36 -3.50 -5.56 -8.98
C ILE A 36 -4.73 -5.16 -8.17
N VAL A 37 -5.65 -4.37 -8.73
CA VAL A 37 -6.90 -3.97 -8.04
C VAL A 37 -7.79 -5.19 -7.81
N ALA A 38 -8.01 -6.01 -8.84
CA ALA A 38 -8.85 -7.22 -8.74
C ALA A 38 -8.21 -8.26 -7.81
N ASN A 39 -6.90 -8.45 -7.90
CA ASN A 39 -6.15 -9.36 -7.02
C ASN A 39 -6.19 -8.88 -5.56
N THR A 40 -5.97 -7.58 -5.31
CA THR A 40 -6.07 -7.01 -3.97
C THR A 40 -7.49 -7.14 -3.41
N ARG A 41 -8.52 -6.92 -4.21
CA ARG A 41 -9.90 -7.15 -3.80
C ARG A 41 -10.13 -8.59 -3.36
N ARG A 42 -9.63 -9.59 -4.11
CA ARG A 42 -9.68 -11.00 -3.72
C ARG A 42 -8.98 -11.24 -2.39
N GLY A 43 -7.78 -10.68 -2.20
CA GLY A 43 -7.06 -10.73 -0.93
C GLY A 43 -7.86 -10.13 0.23
N LEU A 44 -8.47 -8.96 0.03
CA LEU A 44 -9.32 -8.29 1.03
C LEU A 44 -10.53 -9.15 1.42
N ASP A 45 -11.23 -9.74 0.45
CA ASP A 45 -12.40 -10.58 0.71
C ASP A 45 -11.99 -11.82 1.53
N LYS A 46 -10.87 -12.46 1.20
CA LYS A 46 -10.33 -13.59 1.98
C LYS A 46 -9.87 -13.17 3.39
N ALA A 47 -9.17 -12.03 3.53
CA ALA A 47 -8.71 -11.52 4.81
C ALA A 47 -9.91 -11.22 5.75
N ARG A 48 -10.96 -10.58 5.23
CA ARG A 48 -12.18 -10.29 5.97
C ARG A 48 -12.92 -11.59 6.37
N ALA A 49 -13.01 -12.55 5.46
CA ALA A 49 -13.60 -13.86 5.76
C ALA A 49 -12.85 -14.62 6.86
N ALA A 50 -11.52 -14.43 6.96
CA ALA A 50 -10.68 -14.98 8.01
C ALA A 50 -10.68 -14.12 9.30
N GLY A 51 -11.44 -13.02 9.34
CA GLY A 51 -11.54 -12.15 10.52
C GLY A 51 -10.32 -11.28 10.79
N LEU A 52 -9.49 -11.03 9.77
CA LEU A 52 -8.36 -10.11 9.89
C LEU A 52 -8.82 -8.66 9.94
N ARG A 53 -8.04 -7.86 10.64
CA ARG A 53 -8.09 -6.40 10.51
C ARG A 53 -7.57 -5.99 9.15
N VAL A 54 -8.12 -4.90 8.61
CA VAL A 54 -7.68 -4.32 7.34
C VAL A 54 -7.28 -2.87 7.59
N GLY A 55 -6.20 -2.43 6.95
CA GLY A 55 -5.76 -1.04 6.96
C GLY A 55 -5.42 -0.57 5.55
N PHE A 56 -5.97 0.59 5.19
CA PHE A 56 -5.60 1.32 3.98
C PHE A 56 -4.57 2.38 4.35
N VAL A 57 -3.39 2.26 3.79
CA VAL A 57 -2.33 3.27 3.90
C VAL A 57 -2.33 4.07 2.62
N ARG A 58 -2.38 5.38 2.74
CA ARG A 58 -2.40 6.28 1.59
C ARG A 58 -1.45 7.45 1.77
N ILE A 59 -0.82 7.85 0.68
CA ILE A 59 0.00 9.06 0.66
C ILE A 59 -0.91 10.29 0.56
N GLY A 60 -0.66 11.33 1.35
CA GLY A 60 -1.42 12.54 1.25
C GLY A 60 -0.75 13.73 1.91
N PHE A 61 -1.05 14.92 1.42
CA PHE A 61 -0.58 16.19 1.95
C PHE A 61 -1.76 17.12 2.20
N SER A 62 -1.63 18.02 3.17
CA SER A 62 -2.60 19.10 3.38
C SER A 62 -2.85 19.89 2.10
N PRO A 63 -3.97 20.58 1.96
CA PRO A 63 -4.30 21.37 0.76
C PRO A 63 -3.24 22.38 0.33
N ASP A 64 -2.41 22.86 1.26
CA ASP A 64 -1.27 23.75 1.03
C ASP A 64 0.08 23.03 0.88
N TYR A 65 0.09 21.70 0.97
CA TYR A 65 1.29 20.85 0.86
C TYR A 65 2.40 21.18 1.85
N ARG A 66 2.07 21.66 3.06
CA ARG A 66 3.07 22.06 4.07
C ARG A 66 3.94 20.89 4.55
N GLU A 67 3.43 19.65 4.53
CA GLU A 67 4.16 18.44 4.92
C GLU A 67 4.96 17.81 3.77
N CYS A 68 4.72 18.29 2.53
CA CYS A 68 5.39 17.76 1.34
C CYS A 68 6.86 18.19 1.35
N PRO A 69 7.82 17.25 1.39
CA PRO A 69 9.23 17.59 1.50
C PRO A 69 9.75 18.21 0.20
N ALA A 70 10.27 19.44 0.29
CA ALA A 70 10.74 20.20 -0.87
C ALA A 70 11.96 19.58 -1.55
N ASN A 71 12.74 18.78 -0.83
CA ASN A 71 13.97 18.14 -1.31
C ASN A 71 13.79 16.69 -1.75
N SER A 72 12.56 16.19 -1.81
CA SER A 72 12.29 14.79 -2.17
C SER A 72 12.02 14.64 -3.68
N PRO A 73 12.88 13.94 -4.42
CA PRO A 73 12.65 13.71 -5.86
C PRO A 73 11.32 13.00 -6.16
N ILE A 74 10.92 12.03 -5.32
CA ILE A 74 9.68 11.26 -5.51
C ILE A 74 8.42 12.13 -5.35
N PHE A 75 8.48 13.21 -4.55
CA PHE A 75 7.35 14.11 -4.33
C PHE A 75 7.51 15.46 -5.03
N ALA A 76 8.58 15.66 -5.81
CA ALA A 76 8.93 16.95 -6.43
C ALA A 76 7.77 17.57 -7.23
N ASN A 77 6.96 16.74 -7.87
CA ASN A 77 5.85 17.18 -8.72
C ASN A 77 4.48 17.14 -8.02
N ALA A 78 4.40 16.68 -6.76
CA ALA A 78 3.11 16.52 -6.08
C ALA A 78 2.34 17.85 -6.00
N ARG A 79 2.98 18.90 -5.47
CA ARG A 79 2.40 20.24 -5.38
C ARG A 79 2.09 20.85 -6.75
N LYS A 80 3.01 20.71 -7.71
CA LYS A 80 2.87 21.26 -9.06
C LYS A 80 1.67 20.65 -9.80
N ASN A 81 1.48 19.36 -9.65
CA ASN A 81 0.44 18.60 -10.35
C ASN A 81 -0.86 18.48 -9.54
N GLY A 82 -0.89 18.98 -8.30
CA GLY A 82 -2.06 18.93 -7.43
C GLY A 82 -2.46 17.53 -6.99
N ILE A 83 -1.52 16.55 -7.05
CA ILE A 83 -1.75 15.15 -6.67
C ILE A 83 -1.49 14.93 -5.17
N PHE A 84 -2.05 13.85 -4.63
CA PHE A 84 -1.94 13.50 -3.21
C PHE A 84 -2.49 14.58 -2.27
N LYS A 85 -3.47 15.34 -2.72
CA LYS A 85 -4.10 16.40 -1.94
C LYS A 85 -5.22 15.82 -1.09
N LEU A 86 -5.04 15.81 0.23
CA LEU A 86 -6.05 15.28 1.17
C LEU A 86 -7.39 15.99 1.03
N GLY A 87 -8.47 15.21 1.17
CA GLY A 87 -9.83 15.68 1.00
C GLY A 87 -10.32 15.70 -0.45
N THR A 88 -9.48 15.34 -1.43
CA THR A 88 -9.89 15.19 -2.83
C THR A 88 -10.17 13.72 -3.19
N TRP A 89 -10.86 13.51 -4.30
CA TRP A 89 -11.08 12.18 -4.86
C TRP A 89 -9.77 11.41 -5.10
N GLY A 90 -8.70 12.10 -5.46
CA GLY A 90 -7.41 11.50 -5.78
C GLY A 90 -6.81 10.68 -4.63
N THR A 91 -7.01 11.12 -3.40
CA THR A 91 -6.50 10.44 -2.18
C THR A 91 -7.48 9.45 -1.56
N GLN A 92 -8.60 9.16 -2.21
CA GLN A 92 -9.50 8.09 -1.79
C GLN A 92 -8.98 6.74 -2.32
N ALA A 93 -9.21 5.67 -1.56
CA ALA A 93 -8.92 4.33 -2.04
C ALA A 93 -9.68 4.04 -3.34
N HIS A 94 -9.08 3.25 -4.24
CA HIS A 94 -9.75 2.83 -5.46
C HIS A 94 -11.10 2.17 -5.14
N PRO A 95 -12.22 2.59 -5.77
CA PRO A 95 -13.57 2.15 -5.37
C PRO A 95 -13.76 0.63 -5.41
N ASP A 96 -13.15 -0.06 -6.36
CA ASP A 96 -13.28 -1.51 -6.51
C ASP A 96 -12.60 -2.30 -5.37
N LEU A 97 -11.78 -1.66 -4.54
CA LEU A 97 -11.23 -2.30 -3.35
C LEU A 97 -12.27 -2.44 -2.23
N GLY A 98 -13.33 -1.64 -2.25
CA GLY A 98 -14.41 -1.73 -1.28
C GLY A 98 -13.94 -1.50 0.15
N GLN A 99 -13.23 -0.39 0.40
CA GLN A 99 -12.89 0.05 1.74
C GLN A 99 -14.15 0.13 2.60
N GLN A 100 -14.08 -0.39 3.83
CA GLN A 100 -15.21 -0.43 4.76
C GLN A 100 -15.03 0.61 5.88
N PRO A 101 -16.12 1.08 6.51
CA PRO A 101 -16.04 2.06 7.59
C PRO A 101 -15.21 1.61 8.81
N ASN A 102 -15.05 0.31 9.01
CA ASN A 102 -14.27 -0.26 10.10
C ASN A 102 -12.81 -0.55 9.74
N ASP A 103 -12.41 -0.34 8.48
CA ASP A 103 -11.01 -0.46 8.08
C ASP A 103 -10.22 0.73 8.62
N PHE A 104 -8.98 0.49 9.03
CA PHE A 104 -8.10 1.59 9.44
C PHE A 104 -7.72 2.44 8.23
N ASP A 105 -7.75 3.76 8.39
CA ASP A 105 -7.29 4.74 7.41
C ASP A 105 -6.01 5.39 7.92
N ILE A 106 -4.88 5.09 7.30
CA ILE A 106 -3.55 5.53 7.71
C ILE A 106 -2.99 6.49 6.67
N VAL A 107 -2.98 7.77 6.98
CA VAL A 107 -2.36 8.80 6.12
C VAL A 107 -0.88 8.91 6.46
N LYS A 108 -0.06 8.94 5.42
CA LYS A 108 1.39 9.16 5.52
C LYS A 108 1.84 10.32 4.64
N HIS A 109 2.95 10.96 5.03
CA HIS A 109 3.57 12.06 4.30
C HIS A 109 4.98 11.69 3.79
N ARG A 110 5.35 10.41 3.89
CA ARG A 110 6.64 9.85 3.46
C ARG A 110 6.42 8.51 2.77
N VAL A 111 7.47 7.93 2.24
CA VAL A 111 7.38 6.64 1.54
C VAL A 111 6.99 5.51 2.51
N SER A 112 7.62 5.47 3.66
CA SER A 112 7.35 4.46 4.69
C SER A 112 5.94 4.60 5.27
N PRO A 113 5.21 3.49 5.49
CA PRO A 113 3.94 3.49 6.20
C PRO A 113 4.10 3.65 7.72
N PHE A 114 5.30 3.46 8.25
CA PHE A 114 5.60 3.59 9.69
C PHE A 114 6.02 5.01 10.06
N HIS A 115 6.81 5.66 9.20
CA HIS A 115 7.41 6.93 9.52
C HIS A 115 6.40 8.06 9.66
N GLY A 116 6.24 8.58 10.89
CA GLY A 116 5.36 9.71 11.20
C GLY A 116 3.87 9.40 11.07
N THR A 117 3.48 8.14 11.20
CA THR A 117 2.09 7.69 11.17
C THR A 117 1.67 7.06 12.51
N HIS A 118 0.39 6.80 12.66
CA HIS A 118 -0.14 6.08 13.81
C HIS A 118 -0.20 4.55 13.59
N LEU A 119 0.44 4.02 12.54
CA LEU A 119 0.41 2.59 12.23
C LEU A 119 0.91 1.74 13.41
N GLU A 120 2.05 2.07 14.01
CA GLU A 120 2.59 1.30 15.15
C GLU A 120 1.65 1.31 16.35
N VAL A 121 0.95 2.41 16.60
CA VAL A 121 -0.05 2.49 17.66
C VAL A 121 -1.17 1.46 17.41
N ILE A 122 -1.67 1.38 16.16
CA ILE A 122 -2.66 0.37 15.78
C ILE A 122 -2.12 -1.05 15.99
N LEU A 123 -0.93 -1.34 15.48
CA LEU A 123 -0.32 -2.67 15.56
C LEU A 123 -0.14 -3.12 17.02
N HIS A 124 0.39 -2.24 17.87
CA HIS A 124 0.60 -2.56 19.30
C HIS A 124 -0.71 -2.70 20.06
N THR A 125 -1.66 -1.77 19.85
CA THR A 125 -2.97 -1.81 20.53
C THR A 125 -3.71 -3.12 20.26
N HIS A 126 -3.54 -3.67 19.07
CA HIS A 126 -4.22 -4.90 18.67
C HIS A 126 -3.37 -6.17 18.78
N GLY A 127 -2.17 -6.06 19.35
CA GLY A 127 -1.26 -7.20 19.55
C GLY A 127 -0.85 -7.87 18.23
N VAL A 128 -0.75 -7.09 17.15
CA VAL A 128 -0.38 -7.61 15.83
C VAL A 128 1.04 -8.18 15.88
N ARG A 129 1.22 -9.35 15.29
CA ARG A 129 2.51 -10.04 15.11
C ARG A 129 2.83 -10.28 13.64
N ARG A 130 1.80 -10.35 12.78
CA ARG A 130 1.95 -10.62 11.36
C ARG A 130 1.29 -9.54 10.53
N ILE A 131 2.02 -9.05 9.52
CA ILE A 131 1.54 -8.06 8.56
C ILE A 131 1.51 -8.70 7.19
N TYR A 132 0.32 -8.84 6.62
CA TYR A 132 0.14 -9.06 5.19
C TYR A 132 0.14 -7.72 4.51
N CYS A 133 0.81 -7.59 3.36
CA CYS A 133 0.82 -6.31 2.64
C CYS A 133 0.79 -6.49 1.13
N SER A 134 0.28 -5.47 0.46
CA SER A 134 0.24 -5.33 -0.99
C SER A 134 0.22 -3.84 -1.35
N GLY A 135 0.46 -3.48 -2.61
CA GLY A 135 0.30 -2.10 -3.04
C GLY A 135 1.23 -1.62 -4.14
N ILE A 136 1.25 -0.31 -4.32
CA ILE A 136 2.00 0.39 -5.35
C ILE A 136 2.81 1.55 -4.76
N SER A 137 4.13 1.66 -5.05
CA SER A 137 4.88 0.79 -5.94
C SER A 137 5.71 -0.22 -5.14
N THR A 138 5.98 -1.37 -5.79
CA THR A 138 6.76 -2.45 -5.20
C THR A 138 8.14 -1.98 -4.76
N ASN A 139 8.80 -1.16 -5.58
CA ASN A 139 10.15 -0.63 -5.36
C ASN A 139 10.22 0.60 -4.44
N ALA A 140 9.10 1.06 -3.88
CA ALA A 140 9.06 2.19 -2.95
C ALA A 140 8.32 1.81 -1.65
N VAL A 141 7.00 2.08 -1.55
CA VAL A 141 6.25 1.87 -0.31
C VAL A 141 6.25 0.42 0.14
N VAL A 142 6.14 -0.55 -0.79
CA VAL A 142 6.14 -1.98 -0.44
C VAL A 142 7.50 -2.39 0.11
N GLN A 143 8.61 -2.01 -0.54
CA GLN A 143 9.96 -2.25 0.01
C GLN A 143 10.15 -1.60 1.39
N ALA A 144 9.70 -0.36 1.58
CA ALA A 144 9.79 0.32 2.87
C ALA A 144 8.96 -0.41 3.94
N ALA A 145 7.72 -0.80 3.62
CA ALA A 145 6.84 -1.52 4.54
C ALA A 145 7.43 -2.86 4.98
N VAL A 146 7.95 -3.64 4.03
CA VAL A 146 8.53 -4.96 4.31
C VAL A 146 9.78 -4.85 5.17
N ARG A 147 10.73 -3.96 4.81
CA ARG A 147 11.99 -3.82 5.54
C ARG A 147 11.78 -3.26 6.94
N GLU A 148 10.98 -2.21 7.07
CA GLU A 148 10.69 -1.63 8.37
C GLU A 148 9.80 -2.52 9.24
N GLY A 149 8.90 -3.29 8.65
CA GLY A 149 8.13 -4.32 9.37
C GLY A 149 9.03 -5.42 9.91
N HIS A 150 9.95 -5.92 9.07
CA HIS A 150 10.98 -6.89 9.48
C HIS A 150 11.85 -6.35 10.64
N ASP A 151 12.36 -5.12 10.52
CA ASP A 151 13.25 -4.53 11.54
C ASP A 151 12.52 -4.18 12.86
N ARG A 152 11.18 -4.26 12.86
CA ARG A 152 10.31 -4.12 14.04
C ARG A 152 9.78 -5.46 14.57
N ASP A 153 10.41 -6.57 14.15
CA ASP A 153 10.07 -7.93 14.58
C ASP A 153 8.66 -8.42 14.17
N TYR A 154 8.06 -7.83 13.13
CA TYR A 154 6.83 -8.37 12.53
C TYR A 154 7.16 -9.47 11.53
N GLU A 155 6.36 -10.53 11.54
CA GLU A 155 6.33 -11.48 10.41
C GLU A 155 5.63 -10.79 9.24
N VAL A 156 6.35 -10.54 8.14
CA VAL A 156 5.77 -9.90 6.96
C VAL A 156 5.49 -10.92 5.87
N VAL A 157 4.29 -10.86 5.30
CA VAL A 157 3.85 -11.69 4.17
C VAL A 157 3.39 -10.76 3.04
N LEU A 158 4.07 -10.83 1.91
CA LEU A 158 3.78 -10.01 0.74
C LEU A 158 2.89 -10.78 -0.24
N LEU A 159 1.77 -10.18 -0.66
CA LEU A 159 0.95 -10.65 -1.76
C LEU A 159 1.50 -10.03 -3.06
N GLU A 160 2.36 -10.76 -3.75
CA GLU A 160 3.15 -10.19 -4.86
C GLU A 160 2.31 -9.86 -6.10
N ASP A 161 1.28 -10.68 -6.39
CA ASP A 161 0.34 -10.47 -7.50
C ASP A 161 -0.59 -9.25 -7.29
N CYS A 162 -0.58 -8.71 -6.07
CA CYS A 162 -1.28 -7.48 -5.67
C CYS A 162 -0.36 -6.24 -5.72
N CYS A 163 0.83 -6.36 -6.31
CA CYS A 163 1.81 -5.29 -6.37
C CYS A 163 2.26 -5.00 -7.81
N CYS A 164 2.67 -3.77 -8.07
CA CYS A 164 3.38 -3.41 -9.31
C CYS A 164 4.34 -2.24 -9.08
N ALA A 165 5.24 -2.02 -10.04
CA ALA A 165 6.13 -0.87 -10.11
C ALA A 165 5.92 -0.13 -11.45
N LEU A 166 6.81 0.78 -11.85
CA LEU A 166 6.73 1.48 -13.15
C LEU A 166 6.99 0.55 -14.34
N SER A 167 7.68 -0.56 -14.11
CA SER A 167 7.91 -1.60 -15.12
C SER A 167 7.88 -2.99 -14.49
N ALA A 168 7.74 -4.02 -15.32
CA ALA A 168 7.84 -5.42 -14.88
C ALA A 168 9.21 -5.71 -14.29
N GLU A 169 10.28 -5.21 -14.93
CA GLU A 169 11.66 -5.40 -14.46
C GLU A 169 11.90 -4.82 -13.06
N GLU A 170 11.41 -3.60 -12.78
CA GLU A 170 11.52 -2.99 -11.45
C GLU A 170 10.75 -3.80 -10.40
N HIS A 171 9.56 -4.29 -10.78
CA HIS A 171 8.76 -5.13 -9.89
C HIS A 171 9.48 -6.43 -9.58
N GLU A 172 9.91 -7.19 -10.58
CA GLU A 172 10.58 -8.48 -10.44
C GLU A 172 11.88 -8.37 -9.62
N SER A 173 12.68 -7.35 -9.92
CA SER A 173 13.89 -7.05 -9.15
C SER A 173 13.58 -6.79 -7.67
N SER A 174 12.52 -6.02 -7.39
CA SER A 174 12.09 -5.72 -6.03
C SER A 174 11.60 -6.96 -5.30
N ILE A 175 10.77 -7.79 -5.96
CA ILE A 175 10.27 -9.06 -5.41
C ILE A 175 11.43 -9.99 -5.02
N LYS A 176 12.41 -10.13 -5.92
CA LYS A 176 13.61 -10.94 -5.66
C LYS A 176 14.41 -10.45 -4.46
N LEU A 177 14.59 -9.14 -4.32
CA LEU A 177 15.30 -8.55 -3.17
C LEU A 177 14.55 -8.76 -1.85
N LEU A 178 13.23 -8.69 -1.87
CA LEU A 178 12.38 -8.81 -0.68
C LEU A 178 12.27 -10.23 -0.13
N GLN A 179 12.60 -11.27 -0.91
CA GLN A 179 12.62 -12.68 -0.43
C GLN A 179 13.46 -12.90 0.83
N ARG A 180 14.41 -12.01 1.11
CA ARG A 180 15.27 -12.09 2.31
C ARG A 180 14.60 -11.55 3.57
N PHE A 181 13.49 -10.82 3.45
CA PHE A 181 12.87 -10.07 4.53
C PHE A 181 11.42 -10.47 4.81
N CYS A 182 10.78 -11.14 3.87
CA CYS A 182 9.37 -11.54 4.01
C CYS A 182 9.08 -12.86 3.31
N LYS A 183 8.00 -13.50 3.71
CA LYS A 183 7.36 -14.55 2.91
C LYS A 183 6.61 -13.91 1.74
N GLN A 184 6.53 -14.60 0.62
CA GLN A 184 5.80 -14.15 -0.57
C GLN A 184 4.74 -15.18 -0.95
N THR A 185 3.59 -14.68 -1.36
CA THR A 185 2.44 -15.50 -1.78
C THR A 185 1.62 -14.71 -2.81
N THR A 186 0.53 -15.30 -3.28
CA THR A 186 -0.43 -14.64 -4.17
C THR A 186 -1.79 -14.47 -3.47
N SER A 187 -2.65 -13.60 -4.03
CA SER A 187 -4.03 -13.44 -3.56
C SER A 187 -4.85 -14.73 -3.66
N THR A 188 -4.44 -15.62 -4.58
CA THR A 188 -5.09 -16.94 -4.77
C THR A 188 -4.64 -17.93 -3.69
N ASP A 189 -3.35 -18.00 -3.40
CA ASP A 189 -2.75 -19.05 -2.56
C ASP A 189 -2.65 -18.67 -1.08
N VAL A 190 -2.81 -17.38 -0.76
CA VAL A 190 -2.71 -16.91 0.62
C VAL A 190 -3.70 -17.62 1.54
N ILE A 191 -3.18 -18.10 2.67
CA ILE A 191 -3.94 -18.55 3.83
C ILE A 191 -3.71 -17.51 4.93
N PHE A 192 -4.75 -16.79 5.31
CA PHE A 192 -4.69 -15.81 6.38
C PHE A 192 -4.86 -16.51 7.74
N GLU A 193 -3.95 -16.19 8.69
CA GLU A 193 -3.92 -16.75 10.07
C GLU A 193 -4.00 -15.64 11.12
#